data_eb6bdcce4428d92b1c5586e17981ea60
#
_entry.id   eb6bdcce4428d92b1c5586e17981ea60
#
_cell.length_a   1.000
_cell.length_b   1.000
_cell.length_c   1.000
_cell.angle_alpha   90.00
_cell.angle_beta   90.00
_cell.angle_gamma   90.00
#
_symmetry.space_group_name_H-M   'P 1'
#
loop_
_entity.id
_entity.type
_entity.pdbx_description
1 polymer ?
#
loop_
_entity_poly.entity_id
_entity_poly.type
_entity_poly.pdbx_seq_one_letter_code
_entity_poly.pdbx_strand_id
1 'polypeptide(L)'
;MTAISLNCWSESDQKAIREELVRILNSGPFHQSQRRQRFLEYLVNETLTGRGERLKAYNVALEVFERPETFDPTVDNLVRIEAARLREKLREYYGTDGQDDLIHIDLPKGTYTPQIEFRHEGAPPIARRRAPQTQEVSSAVPAVAVLSFDDLSADRSLGYLGDG
;
A
#
# COMPACT_ATOMS: atom_id res chain seq x y z
N MET A 1 13.54 -0.67 -17.51
CA MET A 1 12.62 0.14 -18.36
C MET A 1 11.39 0.45 -17.54
N THR A 2 11.28 1.68 -17.13
CA THR A 2 10.29 2.19 -16.21
C THR A 2 8.95 2.29 -16.92
N ALA A 3 7.97 1.52 -16.50
CA ALA A 3 6.60 1.70 -16.94
C ALA A 3 6.08 3.02 -16.33
N ILE A 4 6.15 4.07 -17.10
CA ILE A 4 5.42 5.31 -16.81
C ILE A 4 3.98 5.00 -17.14
N SER A 5 3.23 4.58 -16.14
CA SER A 5 1.76 4.59 -16.22
C SER A 5 1.30 6.03 -16.20
N LEU A 6 1.35 6.68 -17.35
CA LEU A 6 0.50 7.81 -17.62
C LEU A 6 -0.92 7.23 -17.74
N ASN A 7 -1.60 7.08 -16.63
CA ASN A 7 -3.01 6.74 -16.60
C ASN A 7 -3.79 7.91 -17.20
N CYS A 8 -3.86 7.93 -18.53
CA CYS A 8 -4.75 8.80 -19.23
C CYS A 8 -6.14 8.12 -19.21
N TRP A 9 -6.85 8.31 -18.09
CA TRP A 9 -8.23 7.83 -17.95
C TRP A 9 -9.11 8.52 -18.99
N SER A 10 -9.91 7.75 -19.72
CA SER A 10 -10.93 8.34 -20.59
C SER A 10 -11.98 9.10 -19.75
N GLU A 11 -12.72 10.01 -20.36
CA GLU A 11 -13.79 10.73 -19.63
C GLU A 11 -14.83 9.77 -19.04
N SER A 12 -15.13 8.68 -19.75
CA SER A 12 -16.03 7.64 -19.26
C SER A 12 -15.47 6.91 -18.04
N ASP A 13 -14.15 6.60 -18.06
CA ASP A 13 -13.48 5.95 -16.92
C ASP A 13 -13.46 6.88 -15.70
N GLN A 14 -13.14 8.15 -15.91
CA GLN A 14 -13.13 9.13 -14.82
C GLN A 14 -14.52 9.29 -14.19
N LYS A 15 -15.58 9.28 -15.03
CA LYS A 15 -16.95 9.34 -14.55
C LYS A 15 -17.30 8.11 -13.73
N ALA A 16 -17.00 6.92 -14.23
CA ALA A 16 -17.26 5.67 -13.55
C ALA A 16 -16.51 5.57 -12.21
N ILE A 17 -15.23 6.00 -12.16
CA ILE A 17 -14.44 6.05 -10.94
C ILE A 17 -15.04 7.03 -9.92
N ARG A 18 -15.55 8.17 -10.35
CA ARG A 18 -16.20 9.12 -9.45
C ARG A 18 -17.53 8.59 -8.90
N GLU A 19 -18.29 7.88 -9.72
CA GLU A 19 -19.53 7.22 -9.28
C GLU A 19 -19.24 6.14 -8.23
N GLU A 20 -18.17 5.36 -8.44
CA GLU A 20 -17.70 4.39 -7.47
C GLU A 20 -17.24 5.07 -6.17
N LEU A 21 -16.46 6.13 -6.28
CA LEU A 21 -16.03 6.91 -5.12
C LEU A 21 -17.24 7.38 -4.29
N VAL A 22 -18.29 7.90 -4.93
CA VAL A 22 -19.51 8.34 -4.24
C VAL A 22 -20.19 7.18 -3.51
N ARG A 23 -20.21 5.97 -4.09
CA ARG A 23 -20.75 4.78 -3.41
C ARG A 23 -19.94 4.44 -2.16
N ILE A 24 -18.62 4.40 -2.27
CA ILE A 24 -17.72 4.15 -1.15
C ILE A 24 -17.95 5.16 -0.02
N LEU A 25 -17.99 6.45 -0.35
CA LEU A 25 -18.15 7.54 0.63
C LEU A 25 -19.49 7.46 1.38
N ASN A 26 -20.55 6.99 0.72
CA ASN A 26 -21.88 6.82 1.32
C ASN A 26 -22.07 5.48 2.04
N SER A 27 -21.11 4.57 1.97
CA SER A 27 -21.19 3.26 2.61
C SER A 27 -21.03 3.33 4.13
N GLY A 28 -21.50 2.28 4.82
CA GLY A 28 -21.40 2.17 6.27
C GLY A 28 -19.99 2.39 6.84
N PRO A 29 -18.95 1.75 6.28
CA PRO A 29 -17.57 1.93 6.74
C PRO A 29 -17.04 3.36 6.69
N PHE A 30 -17.55 4.18 5.76
CA PHE A 30 -17.09 5.57 5.54
C PHE A 30 -18.00 6.63 6.14
N HIS A 31 -19.28 6.35 6.30
CA HIS A 31 -20.29 7.33 6.75
C HIS A 31 -19.94 8.01 8.08
N GLN A 32 -19.23 7.34 8.97
CA GLN A 32 -18.91 7.86 10.30
C GLN A 32 -17.66 8.76 10.35
N SER A 33 -16.94 8.95 9.27
CA SER A 33 -15.67 9.67 9.29
C SER A 33 -15.48 10.59 8.10
N GLN A 34 -15.93 11.82 8.25
CA GLN A 34 -15.78 12.88 7.25
C GLN A 34 -14.29 13.11 6.86
N ARG A 35 -13.38 12.94 7.84
CA ARG A 35 -11.94 13.05 7.59
C ARG A 35 -11.43 12.00 6.60
N ARG A 36 -11.89 10.73 6.71
CA ARG A 36 -11.49 9.65 5.79
C ARG A 36 -12.15 9.81 4.43
N GLN A 37 -13.38 10.32 4.38
CA GLN A 37 -14.05 10.66 3.15
C GLN A 37 -13.23 11.69 2.36
N ARG A 38 -12.87 12.82 3.00
CA ARG A 38 -12.02 13.87 2.40
C ARG A 38 -10.66 13.31 1.95
N PHE A 39 -10.08 12.41 2.75
CA PHE A 39 -8.80 11.82 2.41
C PHE A 39 -8.89 10.94 1.15
N LEU A 40 -9.84 10.03 1.08
CA LEU A 40 -10.04 9.19 -0.10
C LEU A 40 -10.37 10.03 -1.33
N GLU A 41 -11.28 10.98 -1.21
CA GLU A 41 -11.67 11.91 -2.27
C GLU A 41 -10.46 12.67 -2.82
N TYR A 42 -9.62 13.22 -1.96
CA TYR A 42 -8.41 13.91 -2.36
C TYR A 42 -7.46 13.01 -3.14
N LEU A 43 -7.18 11.80 -2.62
CA LEU A 43 -6.29 10.86 -3.28
C LEU A 43 -6.77 10.45 -4.67
N VAL A 44 -8.05 10.14 -4.81
CA VAL A 44 -8.64 9.75 -6.08
C VAL A 44 -8.64 10.92 -7.09
N ASN A 45 -9.04 12.11 -6.67
CA ASN A 45 -9.05 13.29 -7.54
C ASN A 45 -7.66 13.67 -8.04
N GLU A 46 -6.64 13.68 -7.18
CA GLU A 46 -5.26 13.94 -7.59
C GLU A 46 -4.73 12.88 -8.57
N THR A 47 -5.12 11.63 -8.38
CA THR A 47 -4.76 10.54 -9.29
C THR A 47 -5.46 10.70 -10.66
N LEU A 48 -6.74 11.01 -10.68
CA LEU A 48 -7.49 11.23 -11.92
C LEU A 48 -7.00 12.43 -12.72
N THR A 49 -6.50 13.46 -12.04
CA THR A 49 -5.94 14.65 -12.69
C THR A 49 -4.46 14.47 -13.10
N GLY A 50 -3.90 13.26 -12.94
CA GLY A 50 -2.52 12.97 -13.30
C GLY A 50 -1.48 13.53 -12.33
N ARG A 51 -1.90 14.01 -11.17
CA ARG A 51 -1.02 14.60 -10.15
C ARG A 51 -0.63 13.63 -9.04
N GLY A 52 -0.66 12.33 -9.31
CA GLY A 52 -0.30 11.29 -8.36
C GLY A 52 1.07 11.46 -7.70
N GLU A 53 2.02 12.10 -8.38
CA GLU A 53 3.35 12.41 -7.81
C GLU A 53 3.31 13.38 -6.62
N ARG A 54 2.24 14.19 -6.50
CA ARG A 54 2.03 15.11 -5.39
C ARG A 54 1.50 14.42 -4.14
N LEU A 55 1.07 13.17 -4.25
CA LEU A 55 0.52 12.39 -3.15
C LEU A 55 1.62 11.89 -2.20
N LYS A 56 2.27 12.84 -1.53
CA LYS A 56 3.26 12.62 -0.48
C LYS A 56 2.68 12.98 0.89
N ALA A 57 3.21 12.37 1.94
CA ALA A 57 2.73 12.60 3.32
C ALA A 57 2.62 14.08 3.68
N TYR A 58 3.58 14.89 3.26
CA TYR A 58 3.59 16.33 3.51
C TYR A 58 2.38 17.03 2.87
N ASN A 59 2.17 16.84 1.56
CA ASN A 59 1.05 17.49 0.86
C ASN A 59 -0.30 17.04 1.39
N VAL A 60 -0.44 15.74 1.66
CA VAL A 60 -1.66 15.17 2.26
C VAL A 60 -1.93 15.79 3.63
N ALA A 61 -0.89 16.00 4.44
CA ALA A 61 -1.03 16.62 5.75
C ALA A 61 -1.57 18.06 5.67
N LEU A 62 -1.07 18.84 4.73
CA LEU A 62 -1.51 20.22 4.54
C LEU A 62 -2.92 20.29 3.95
N GLU A 63 -3.17 19.58 2.88
CA GLU A 63 -4.40 19.71 2.07
C GLU A 63 -5.62 19.01 2.70
N VAL A 64 -5.40 17.86 3.34
CA VAL A 64 -6.48 17.04 3.90
C VAL A 64 -6.64 17.24 5.39
N PHE A 65 -5.50 17.33 6.11
CA PHE A 65 -5.50 17.38 7.58
C PHE A 65 -5.26 18.79 8.14
N GLU A 66 -5.19 19.80 7.27
CA GLU A 66 -5.03 21.22 7.64
C GLU A 66 -3.84 21.44 8.60
N ARG A 67 -2.75 20.69 8.37
CA ARG A 67 -1.53 20.84 9.16
C ARG A 67 -0.75 22.08 8.72
N PRO A 68 -0.02 22.74 9.64
CA PRO A 68 0.82 23.88 9.28
C PRO A 68 1.98 23.46 8.37
N GLU A 69 2.56 24.42 7.66
CA GLU A 69 3.72 24.18 6.78
C GLU A 69 4.95 23.66 7.53
N THR A 70 4.97 23.80 8.86
CA THR A 70 6.01 23.24 9.75
C THR A 70 5.84 21.74 10.01
N PHE A 71 4.81 21.11 9.41
CA PHE A 71 4.58 19.67 9.55
C PHE A 71 5.76 18.86 9.03
N ASP A 72 6.27 17.98 9.88
CA ASP A 72 7.33 17.04 9.52
C ASP A 72 6.80 15.60 9.53
N PRO A 73 6.68 14.95 8.36
CA PRO A 73 6.18 13.57 8.28
C PRO A 73 7.13 12.52 8.88
N THR A 74 8.36 12.89 9.25
CA THR A 74 9.29 12.00 9.93
C THR A 74 9.04 11.95 11.43
N VAL A 75 8.52 13.03 11.99
CA VAL A 75 8.20 13.18 13.42
C VAL A 75 6.73 12.86 13.68
N ASP A 76 5.82 13.39 12.84
CA ASP A 76 4.38 13.16 12.97
C ASP A 76 3.91 12.13 11.94
N ASN A 77 3.54 10.96 12.41
CA ASN A 77 3.09 9.84 11.58
C ASN A 77 1.56 9.83 11.32
N LEU A 78 0.88 10.96 11.55
CA LEU A 78 -0.56 11.11 11.37
C LEU A 78 -1.05 10.56 10.03
N VAL A 79 -0.45 11.00 8.91
CA VAL A 79 -0.87 10.60 7.56
C VAL A 79 -0.70 9.09 7.36
N ARG A 80 0.37 8.52 7.91
CA ARG A 80 0.63 7.07 7.84
C ARG A 80 -0.44 6.27 8.58
N ILE A 81 -0.82 6.73 9.77
CA ILE A 81 -1.86 6.10 10.59
C ILE A 81 -3.22 6.20 9.88
N GLU A 82 -3.58 7.38 9.40
CA GLU A 82 -4.86 7.56 8.70
C GLU A 82 -4.91 6.78 7.37
N ALA A 83 -3.79 6.66 6.65
CA ALA A 83 -3.71 5.80 5.46
C ALA A 83 -3.87 4.31 5.81
N ALA A 84 -3.35 3.84 6.95
CA ALA A 84 -3.58 2.48 7.39
C ALA A 84 -5.06 2.21 7.70
N ARG A 85 -5.71 3.13 8.40
CA ARG A 85 -7.15 3.07 8.68
C ARG A 85 -8.00 3.15 7.42
N LEU A 86 -7.60 3.98 6.44
CA LEU A 86 -8.27 4.08 5.15
C LEU A 86 -8.22 2.75 4.40
N ARG A 87 -7.06 2.08 4.39
CA ARG A 87 -6.90 0.74 3.79
C ARG A 87 -7.81 -0.31 4.43
N GLU A 88 -7.97 -0.26 5.75
CA GLU A 88 -8.89 -1.16 6.46
C GLU A 88 -10.33 -0.91 6.05
N LYS A 89 -10.73 0.35 5.96
CA LYS A 89 -12.10 0.71 5.55
C LYS A 89 -12.41 0.37 4.10
N LEU A 90 -11.44 0.49 3.20
CA LEU A 90 -11.59 0.02 1.82
C LEU A 90 -11.76 -1.51 1.77
N ARG A 91 -10.98 -2.26 2.55
CA ARG A 91 -11.14 -3.72 2.63
C ARG A 91 -12.49 -4.13 3.22
N GLU A 92 -12.95 -3.41 4.24
CA GLU A 92 -14.28 -3.64 4.83
C GLU A 92 -15.37 -3.40 3.79
N TYR A 93 -15.31 -2.28 3.06
CA TYR A 93 -16.25 -1.96 2.00
C TYR A 93 -16.31 -3.05 0.92
N TYR A 94 -15.16 -3.41 0.34
CA TYR A 94 -15.11 -4.46 -0.69
C TYR A 94 -15.32 -5.88 -0.16
N GLY A 95 -15.33 -6.07 1.15
CA GLY A 95 -15.74 -7.31 1.81
C GLY A 95 -17.25 -7.41 2.10
N THR A 96 -17.97 -6.29 1.98
CA THR A 96 -19.40 -6.17 2.30
C THR A 96 -20.18 -5.57 1.13
N ASP A 97 -20.30 -4.24 1.11
CA ASP A 97 -21.19 -3.51 0.21
C ASP A 97 -20.67 -3.48 -1.25
N GLY A 98 -19.36 -3.48 -1.44
CA GLY A 98 -18.69 -3.35 -2.74
C GLY A 98 -18.16 -4.65 -3.34
N GLN A 99 -18.68 -5.82 -2.94
CA GLN A 99 -18.20 -7.12 -3.43
C GLN A 99 -18.36 -7.28 -4.94
N ASP A 100 -19.47 -6.77 -5.47
CA ASP A 100 -19.85 -6.91 -6.86
C ASP A 100 -19.52 -5.65 -7.70
N ASP A 101 -18.86 -4.67 -7.12
CA ASP A 101 -18.50 -3.46 -7.83
C ASP A 101 -17.48 -3.71 -8.94
N LEU A 102 -17.72 -3.11 -10.10
CA LEU A 102 -16.87 -3.25 -11.29
C LEU A 102 -15.54 -2.51 -11.18
N ILE A 103 -15.44 -1.56 -10.24
CA ILE A 103 -14.24 -0.77 -10.03
C ILE A 103 -13.72 -1.04 -8.64
N HIS A 104 -12.45 -1.39 -8.55
CA HIS A 104 -11.77 -1.61 -7.29
C HIS A 104 -10.73 -0.52 -7.05
N ILE A 105 -10.88 0.23 -5.96
CA ILE A 105 -9.94 1.25 -5.51
C ILE A 105 -9.18 0.70 -4.31
N ASP A 106 -7.87 0.52 -4.44
CA ASP A 106 -6.99 0.10 -3.34
C ASP A 106 -5.92 1.15 -3.08
N LEU A 107 -5.42 1.19 -1.87
CA LEU A 107 -4.30 2.04 -1.45
C LEU A 107 -3.12 1.17 -1.03
N PRO A 108 -2.14 0.90 -1.90
CA PRO A 108 -1.02 0.05 -1.59
C PRO A 108 -0.17 0.57 -0.42
N LYS A 109 0.48 -0.35 0.29
CA LYS A 109 1.41 0.03 1.35
C LYS A 109 2.64 0.73 0.76
N GLY A 110 3.10 1.78 1.43
CA GLY A 110 4.28 2.55 1.02
C GLY A 110 4.01 3.68 0.04
N THR A 111 2.78 3.81 -0.47
CA THR A 111 2.37 4.91 -1.33
C THR A 111 1.03 5.50 -0.87
N TYR A 112 0.75 6.73 -1.31
CA TYR A 112 -0.54 7.39 -1.16
C TYR A 112 -1.28 7.51 -2.49
N THR A 113 -0.71 6.98 -3.56
CA THR A 113 -1.36 6.93 -4.87
C THR A 113 -2.26 5.70 -4.93
N PRO A 114 -3.59 5.87 -5.03
CA PRO A 114 -4.51 4.74 -5.15
C PRO A 114 -4.30 3.99 -6.46
N GLN A 115 -4.47 2.69 -6.40
CA GLN A 115 -4.57 1.83 -7.58
C GLN A 115 -6.05 1.63 -7.89
N ILE A 116 -6.41 1.82 -9.15
CA ILE A 116 -7.79 1.70 -9.61
C ILE A 116 -7.81 0.62 -10.68
N GLU A 117 -8.56 -0.44 -10.41
CA GLU A 117 -8.68 -1.59 -11.31
C GLU A 117 -10.12 -1.77 -11.74
N PHE A 118 -10.35 -1.96 -13.04
CA PHE A 118 -11.65 -2.35 -13.59
C PHE A 118 -11.75 -3.88 -13.54
N ARG A 119 -12.74 -4.38 -12.84
CA ARG A 119 -13.08 -5.80 -12.82
C ARG A 119 -13.97 -6.12 -14.00
N HIS A 120 -13.62 -7.10 -14.78
CA HIS A 120 -14.52 -7.66 -15.78
C HIS A 120 -15.47 -8.65 -15.09
N GLU A 121 -16.73 -8.69 -15.48
CA GLU A 121 -17.67 -9.68 -15.00
C GLU A 121 -17.09 -11.10 -15.19
N GLY A 122 -16.96 -11.82 -14.08
CA GLY A 122 -16.36 -13.17 -14.08
C GLY A 122 -14.96 -13.29 -13.45
N ALA A 123 -14.36 -12.21 -13.00
CA ALA A 123 -13.12 -12.30 -12.22
C ALA A 123 -13.45 -12.79 -10.79
N PRO A 124 -12.79 -13.86 -10.29
CA PRO A 124 -12.99 -14.30 -8.93
C PRO A 124 -12.61 -13.19 -7.94
N PRO A 125 -13.28 -13.10 -6.77
CA PRO A 125 -12.94 -12.13 -5.74
C PRO A 125 -11.43 -12.24 -5.44
N ILE A 126 -10.76 -11.09 -5.39
CA ILE A 126 -9.32 -11.03 -5.17
C ILE A 126 -9.02 -11.58 -3.77
N ALA A 127 -8.90 -12.90 -3.67
CA ALA A 127 -8.32 -13.54 -2.52
C ALA A 127 -6.87 -13.07 -2.45
N ARG A 128 -6.61 -12.20 -1.46
CA ARG A 128 -5.29 -11.82 -0.96
C ARG A 128 -4.17 -12.11 -1.98
N ARG A 129 -3.74 -11.13 -2.75
CA ARG A 129 -2.40 -11.19 -3.33
C ARG A 129 -1.42 -11.26 -2.15
N ARG A 130 -1.19 -12.49 -1.71
CA ARG A 130 -0.02 -12.86 -0.95
C ARG A 130 1.16 -12.30 -1.73
N ALA A 131 2.04 -11.57 -1.06
CA ALA A 131 3.30 -11.13 -1.65
C ALA A 131 3.88 -12.23 -2.54
N PRO A 132 4.55 -11.92 -3.65
CA PRO A 132 5.09 -12.92 -4.54
C PRO A 132 5.94 -13.86 -3.72
N GLN A 133 5.40 -15.03 -3.40
CA GLN A 133 6.21 -16.17 -3.03
C GLN A 133 6.89 -16.52 -4.34
N THR A 134 8.19 -16.35 -4.38
CA THR A 134 9.07 -16.97 -5.34
C THR A 134 8.52 -18.37 -5.59
N GLN A 135 7.97 -18.62 -6.77
CA GLN A 135 7.64 -19.98 -7.20
C GLN A 135 8.96 -20.72 -7.27
N GLU A 136 9.25 -21.45 -6.23
CA GLU A 136 10.21 -22.55 -6.35
C GLU A 136 9.61 -23.53 -7.34
N VAL A 137 10.24 -23.57 -8.50
CA VAL A 137 10.01 -24.60 -9.50
C VAL A 137 10.33 -25.91 -8.81
N SER A 138 9.29 -26.70 -8.54
CA SER A 138 9.41 -28.04 -8.05
C SER A 138 10.07 -28.87 -9.14
N SER A 139 11.39 -28.98 -9.08
CA SER A 139 12.14 -30.06 -9.68
C SER A 139 12.72 -30.88 -8.53
N ALA A 140 12.19 -32.05 -8.37
CA ALA A 140 12.55 -33.00 -7.32
C ALA A 140 14.00 -33.44 -7.46
N VAL A 141 14.86 -32.87 -6.60
CA VAL A 141 16.08 -33.55 -6.11
C VAL A 141 16.32 -32.96 -4.70
N PRO A 142 16.42 -33.78 -3.66
CA PRO A 142 16.76 -33.29 -2.35
C PRO A 142 18.25 -32.94 -2.30
N ALA A 143 18.61 -31.71 -2.56
CA ALA A 143 19.96 -31.22 -2.31
C ALA A 143 20.04 -30.77 -0.84
N VAL A 144 20.60 -31.62 0.00
CA VAL A 144 21.04 -31.26 1.34
C VAL A 144 22.30 -30.42 1.20
N ALA A 145 22.19 -29.13 1.31
CA ALA A 145 23.35 -28.24 1.45
C ALA A 145 23.82 -28.28 2.91
N VAL A 146 24.84 -29.06 3.16
CA VAL A 146 25.61 -29.00 4.42
C VAL A 146 26.54 -27.80 4.32
N LEU A 147 26.17 -26.71 4.98
CA LEU A 147 27.07 -25.58 5.22
C LEU A 147 28.02 -26.01 6.35
N SER A 148 29.25 -26.33 6.00
CA SER A 148 30.32 -26.43 7.00
C SER A 148 30.62 -25.02 7.51
N PHE A 149 30.26 -24.77 8.75
CA PHE A 149 30.76 -23.61 9.51
C PHE A 149 32.21 -23.88 9.87
N ASP A 150 33.13 -23.25 9.18
CA ASP A 150 34.48 -23.11 9.68
C ASP A 150 34.47 -22.10 10.82
N ASP A 151 34.70 -22.60 12.03
CA ASP A 151 34.90 -21.82 13.22
C ASP A 151 36.22 -21.04 13.07
N LEU A 152 36.13 -19.76 12.72
CA LEU A 152 37.24 -18.82 12.70
C LEU A 152 37.46 -18.22 14.09
N SER A 153 37.31 -19.00 15.13
CA SER A 153 37.80 -18.61 16.46
C SER A 153 39.32 -18.75 16.49
N ALA A 154 39.96 -17.72 15.97
CA ALA A 154 41.38 -17.51 16.24
C ALA A 154 41.56 -17.02 17.67
N ASP A 155 41.36 -17.87 18.65
CA ASP A 155 41.80 -17.62 19.99
C ASP A 155 43.13 -18.30 20.23
N ARG A 156 44.14 -17.65 19.69
CA ARG A 156 45.53 -17.82 20.12
C ARG A 156 45.85 -16.65 21.00
N SER A 157 45.67 -16.83 22.26
CA SER A 157 46.47 -16.09 23.22
C SER A 157 46.00 -16.39 24.61
N LEU A 158 46.79 -17.16 25.31
CA LEU A 158 47.17 -16.78 26.67
C LEU A 158 48.03 -17.89 27.25
N GLY A 159 49.16 -18.10 26.62
CA GLY A 159 50.28 -18.64 27.28
C GLY A 159 51.11 -17.51 27.84
N TYR A 160 50.68 -16.95 28.96
CA TYR A 160 51.56 -16.15 29.81
C TYR A 160 51.15 -16.36 31.25
N LEU A 161 51.83 -17.25 31.88
CA LEU A 161 52.01 -17.23 33.31
C LEU A 161 53.47 -17.44 33.55
N GLY A 162 54.15 -16.32 33.67
CA GLY A 162 55.43 -16.21 34.22
C GLY A 162 55.38 -16.47 35.69
N ASP A 163 56.27 -17.24 36.05
CA ASP A 163 56.84 -17.58 37.30
C ASP A 163 57.29 -16.34 38.06
N GLY A 164 57.10 -16.36 39.40
CA GLY A 164 57.67 -15.39 40.32
C GLY A 164 57.10 -15.54 41.72
#